data_4cee60199494ad3046de45bbab048180
#
_entry.id   4cee60199494ad3046de45bbab048180
#
_cell.length_a   1.000
_cell.length_b   1.000
_cell.length_c   1.000
_cell.angle_alpha   90.00
_cell.angle_beta   90.00
_cell.angle_gamma   90.00
#
_symmetry.space_group_name_H-M   'P 1'
#
loop_
_entity.id
_entity.type
_entity.pdbx_description
1 polymer ?
#
loop_
_entity_poly.entity_id
_entity_poly.type
_entity_poly.pdbx_seq_one_letter_code
_entity_poly.pdbx_strand_id
1 'polypeptide(L)'
;IKASLRGIDMILREGLNIRVVLLPDGDDPDSFARKHNATELRDFILDHEEDFISFKTRLLLDEAQGDPLKKAALISDIVQSISVIPDSITRSVYTRECAKQMEIDEQVLLREIALKRVERSAGSEAKEFVRRQEILRGRELPPTAPTLQKQVMPGSSTEELERELIKYLVKYGD
;
A
#
# COMPACT_ATOMS: atom_id res chain seq x y z
N ILE A 1 -3.56 7.42 8.88
CA ILE A 1 -3.07 7.28 7.48
C ILE A 1 -1.91 6.28 7.42
N LYS A 2 -0.79 6.44 8.13
CA LYS A 2 0.40 5.56 7.99
C LYS A 2 0.14 4.07 8.32
N ALA A 3 -0.77 3.74 9.22
CA ALA A 3 -1.09 2.35 9.56
C ALA A 3 -1.90 1.67 8.44
N SER A 4 -2.85 2.36 7.85
CA SER A 4 -3.67 1.87 6.72
C SER A 4 -2.82 1.64 5.47
N LEU A 5 -1.86 2.54 5.20
CA LEU A 5 -0.94 2.42 4.06
C LEU A 5 -0.02 1.19 4.15
N ARG A 6 0.33 0.72 5.35
CA ARG A 6 1.14 -0.50 5.52
C ARG A 6 0.39 -1.77 5.11
N GLY A 7 -0.91 -1.82 5.34
CA GLY A 7 -1.76 -2.93 4.88
C GLY A 7 -1.74 -3.05 3.36
N ILE A 8 -1.77 -1.93 2.66
CA ILE A 8 -1.74 -1.87 1.20
C ILE A 8 -0.39 -2.37 0.63
N ASP A 9 0.73 -2.06 1.27
CA ASP A 9 2.04 -2.57 0.85
C ASP A 9 2.11 -4.12 0.91
N MET A 10 1.34 -4.77 1.79
CA MET A 10 1.23 -6.23 1.82
C MET A 10 0.50 -6.76 0.59
N ILE A 11 -0.57 -6.10 0.18
CA ILE A 11 -1.36 -6.47 -1.00
C ILE A 11 -0.54 -6.26 -2.29
N LEU A 12 0.18 -5.14 -2.38
CA LEU A 12 1.10 -4.87 -3.49
C LEU A 12 2.21 -5.92 -3.61
N ARG A 13 2.69 -6.45 -2.47
CA ARG A 13 3.71 -7.51 -2.41
C ARG A 13 3.22 -8.82 -3.02
N GLU A 14 1.94 -9.12 -2.88
CA GLU A 14 1.31 -10.29 -3.51
C GLU A 14 1.07 -10.10 -5.03
N GLY A 15 1.46 -8.95 -5.58
CA GLY A 15 1.33 -8.64 -7.00
C GLY A 15 -0.09 -8.22 -7.40
N LEU A 16 -0.93 -7.86 -6.45
CA LEU A 16 -2.29 -7.40 -6.72
C LEU A 16 -2.28 -5.92 -7.09
N ASN A 17 -3.09 -5.56 -8.07
CA ASN A 17 -3.34 -4.16 -8.45
C ASN A 17 -4.43 -3.58 -7.57
N ILE A 18 -4.17 -2.41 -7.02
CA ILE A 18 -5.11 -1.72 -6.12
C ILE A 18 -5.60 -0.46 -6.81
N ARG A 19 -6.91 -0.29 -6.86
CA ARG A 19 -7.59 0.91 -7.31
C ARG A 19 -8.27 1.59 -6.14
N VAL A 20 -8.24 2.90 -6.12
CA VAL A 20 -8.84 3.75 -5.10
C VAL A 20 -9.94 4.58 -5.74
N VAL A 21 -11.07 4.67 -5.08
CA VAL A 21 -12.17 5.56 -5.46
C VAL A 21 -12.44 6.49 -4.27
N LEU A 22 -12.42 7.78 -4.52
CA LEU A 22 -12.87 8.77 -3.54
C LEU A 22 -14.36 9.01 -3.73
N LEU A 23 -15.11 8.82 -2.67
CA LEU A 23 -16.54 9.16 -2.68
C LEU A 23 -16.70 10.66 -2.40
N PRO A 24 -17.81 11.27 -2.86
CA PRO A 24 -18.12 12.67 -2.54
C PRO A 24 -18.21 12.93 -1.03
N ASP A 25 -17.94 14.17 -0.64
CA ASP A 25 -17.93 14.60 0.75
C ASP A 25 -19.21 14.23 1.50
N GLY A 26 -19.02 13.63 2.68
CA GLY A 26 -20.10 13.22 3.56
C GLY A 26 -20.73 11.88 3.24
N ASP A 27 -20.28 11.19 2.19
CA ASP A 27 -20.75 9.86 1.86
C ASP A 27 -19.75 8.78 2.34
N ASP A 28 -20.26 7.80 3.05
CA ASP A 28 -19.62 6.51 3.21
C ASP A 28 -20.10 5.53 2.10
N PRO A 29 -19.44 4.39 1.90
CA PRO A 29 -19.82 3.45 0.85
C PRO A 29 -21.27 2.97 0.94
N ASP A 30 -21.81 2.81 2.15
CA ASP A 30 -23.19 2.36 2.38
C ASP A 30 -24.18 3.47 2.03
N SER A 31 -23.93 4.70 2.47
CA SER A 31 -24.79 5.86 2.14
C SER A 31 -24.77 6.17 0.65
N PHE A 32 -23.62 6.08 0.02
CA PHE A 32 -23.49 6.28 -1.42
C PHE A 32 -24.24 5.21 -2.21
N ALA A 33 -24.09 3.93 -1.85
CA ALA A 33 -24.78 2.82 -2.49
C ALA A 33 -26.32 2.88 -2.33
N ARG A 34 -26.81 3.48 -1.23
CA ARG A 34 -28.26 3.70 -1.03
C ARG A 34 -28.84 4.84 -1.85
N LYS A 35 -28.02 5.84 -2.19
CA LYS A 35 -28.45 7.00 -2.99
C LYS A 35 -28.47 6.73 -4.48
N HIS A 36 -27.73 5.72 -4.94
CA HIS A 36 -27.53 5.44 -6.34
C HIS A 36 -28.00 4.01 -6.69
N ASN A 37 -28.43 3.82 -7.92
CA ASN A 37 -28.70 2.46 -8.40
C ASN A 37 -27.39 1.74 -8.78
N ALA A 38 -27.47 0.42 -8.99
CA ALA A 38 -26.29 -0.41 -9.26
C ALA A 38 -25.51 0.02 -10.52
N THR A 39 -26.19 0.56 -11.52
CA THR A 39 -25.53 1.05 -12.75
C THR A 39 -24.79 2.35 -12.49
N GLU A 40 -25.43 3.31 -11.85
CA GLU A 40 -24.81 4.60 -11.48
C GLU A 40 -23.59 4.39 -10.57
N LEU A 41 -23.72 3.50 -9.58
CA LEU A 41 -22.60 3.16 -8.69
C LEU A 41 -21.42 2.56 -9.46
N ARG A 42 -21.71 1.64 -10.39
CA ARG A 42 -20.67 1.02 -11.22
C ARG A 42 -19.99 2.03 -12.13
N ASP A 43 -20.77 2.87 -12.79
CA ASP A 43 -20.26 3.90 -13.70
C ASP A 43 -19.41 4.91 -12.92
N PHE A 44 -19.87 5.32 -11.73
CA PHE A 44 -19.10 6.18 -10.84
C PHE A 44 -17.75 5.57 -10.46
N ILE A 45 -17.71 4.28 -10.08
CA ILE A 45 -16.47 3.59 -9.74
C ILE A 45 -15.51 3.57 -10.94
N LEU A 46 -16.00 3.22 -12.13
CA LEU A 46 -15.19 3.14 -13.34
C LEU A 46 -14.63 4.51 -13.77
N ASP A 47 -15.39 5.57 -13.57
CA ASP A 47 -15.00 6.92 -13.96
C ASP A 47 -14.04 7.59 -12.96
N HIS A 48 -14.08 7.17 -11.68
CA HIS A 48 -13.32 7.82 -10.60
C HIS A 48 -12.26 6.91 -9.97
N GLU A 49 -12.09 5.67 -10.47
CA GLU A 49 -11.03 4.82 -9.96
C GLU A 49 -9.64 5.33 -10.38
N GLU A 50 -8.77 5.45 -9.41
CA GLU A 50 -7.37 5.84 -9.60
C GLU A 50 -6.45 4.74 -9.09
N ASP A 51 -5.30 4.58 -9.70
CA ASP A 51 -4.25 3.70 -9.21
C ASP A 51 -3.73 4.16 -7.84
N PHE A 52 -3.54 3.21 -6.92
CA PHE A 52 -3.14 3.52 -5.55
C PHE A 52 -1.79 4.26 -5.46
N ILE A 53 -0.80 3.89 -6.27
CA ILE A 53 0.52 4.54 -6.22
C ILE A 53 0.42 5.99 -6.69
N SER A 54 -0.35 6.24 -7.76
CA SER A 54 -0.62 7.58 -8.28
C SER A 54 -1.40 8.42 -7.27
N PHE A 55 -2.45 7.85 -6.69
CA PHE A 55 -3.23 8.47 -5.63
C PHE A 55 -2.36 8.85 -4.41
N LYS A 56 -1.56 7.89 -3.92
CA LYS A 56 -0.67 8.11 -2.78
C LYS A 56 0.35 9.21 -3.07
N THR A 57 0.91 9.22 -4.28
CA THR A 57 1.89 10.22 -4.69
C THR A 57 1.28 11.61 -4.69
N ARG A 58 0.10 11.78 -5.28
CA ARG A 58 -0.64 13.04 -5.33
C ARG A 58 -0.98 13.55 -3.92
N LEU A 59 -1.59 12.69 -3.09
CA LEU A 59 -1.97 13.03 -1.71
C LEU A 59 -0.78 13.52 -0.89
N LEU A 60 0.33 12.82 -0.98
CA LEU A 60 1.53 13.17 -0.22
C LEU A 60 2.22 14.42 -0.77
N LEU A 61 2.15 14.68 -2.08
CA LEU A 61 2.64 15.93 -2.67
C LEU A 61 1.86 17.14 -2.15
N ASP A 62 0.55 17.01 -2.06
CA ASP A 62 -0.32 18.05 -1.50
C ASP A 62 0.02 18.33 -0.02
N GLU A 63 0.26 17.28 0.77
CA GLU A 63 0.68 17.42 2.18
C GLU A 63 2.06 18.07 2.34
N ALA A 64 2.96 17.89 1.38
CA ALA A 64 4.33 18.41 1.45
C ALA A 64 4.38 19.95 1.33
N GLN A 65 3.41 20.57 0.65
CA GLN A 65 3.28 22.03 0.50
C GLN A 65 4.59 22.76 0.16
N GLY A 66 5.45 22.13 -0.64
CA GLY A 66 6.74 22.69 -1.03
C GLY A 66 7.87 22.55 0.02
N ASP A 67 7.63 21.95 1.18
CA ASP A 67 8.67 21.67 2.17
C ASP A 67 9.63 20.58 1.68
N PRO A 68 10.93 20.87 1.49
CA PRO A 68 11.90 19.91 0.97
C PRO A 68 12.07 18.66 1.85
N LEU A 69 11.99 18.80 3.18
CA LEU A 69 12.12 17.68 4.11
C LEU A 69 10.90 16.75 4.03
N LYS A 70 9.71 17.32 3.95
CA LYS A 70 8.49 16.55 3.73
C LYS A 70 8.51 15.89 2.36
N LYS A 71 8.97 16.57 1.31
CA LYS A 71 9.15 16.00 -0.03
C LYS A 71 10.11 14.80 -0.01
N ALA A 72 11.22 14.87 0.71
CA ALA A 72 12.15 13.76 0.86
C ALA A 72 11.54 12.56 1.58
N ALA A 73 10.78 12.79 2.65
CA ALA A 73 10.06 11.73 3.37
C ALA A 73 9.01 11.05 2.47
N LEU A 74 8.28 11.82 1.70
CA LEU A 74 7.31 11.35 0.71
C LEU A 74 7.97 10.44 -0.34
N ILE A 75 9.10 10.86 -0.89
CA ILE A 75 9.86 10.07 -1.87
C ILE A 75 10.21 8.70 -1.26
N SER A 76 10.71 8.69 -0.02
CA SER A 76 11.04 7.46 0.69
C SER A 76 9.82 6.54 0.86
N ASP A 77 8.65 7.10 1.19
CA ASP A 77 7.41 6.33 1.34
C ASP A 77 6.92 5.74 0.00
N ILE A 78 7.04 6.48 -1.10
CA ILE A 78 6.69 5.99 -2.45
C ILE A 78 7.67 4.92 -2.92
N VAL A 79 8.97 5.15 -2.76
CA VAL A 79 10.03 4.17 -3.04
C VAL A 79 9.76 2.86 -2.29
N GLN A 80 9.37 2.95 -1.02
CA GLN A 80 9.01 1.79 -0.20
C GLN A 80 7.84 1.01 -0.83
N SER A 81 6.76 1.67 -1.22
CA SER A 81 5.59 1.02 -1.84
C SER A 81 5.92 0.41 -3.20
N ILE A 82 6.65 1.12 -4.07
CA ILE A 82 7.04 0.59 -5.38
C ILE A 82 8.00 -0.61 -5.21
N SER A 83 8.91 -0.56 -4.25
CA SER A 83 9.91 -1.61 -4.04
C SER A 83 9.34 -2.97 -3.66
N VAL A 84 8.11 -3.03 -3.11
CA VAL A 84 7.45 -4.30 -2.75
C VAL A 84 6.81 -4.99 -3.94
N ILE A 85 6.49 -4.30 -5.02
CA ILE A 85 5.86 -4.85 -6.22
C ILE A 85 6.78 -5.92 -6.84
N PRO A 86 6.31 -7.16 -7.03
CA PRO A 86 7.16 -8.26 -7.51
C PRO A 86 7.51 -8.13 -8.99
N ASP A 87 6.56 -7.66 -9.82
CA ASP A 87 6.76 -7.53 -11.26
C ASP A 87 7.66 -6.34 -11.61
N SER A 88 8.72 -6.61 -12.41
CA SER A 88 9.71 -5.60 -12.78
C SER A 88 9.18 -4.56 -13.76
N ILE A 89 8.29 -4.96 -14.65
CA ILE A 89 7.71 -4.07 -15.66
C ILE A 89 6.80 -3.07 -14.98
N THR A 90 5.89 -3.56 -14.14
CA THR A 90 4.98 -2.75 -13.34
C THR A 90 5.76 -1.76 -12.48
N ARG A 91 6.83 -2.22 -11.79
CA ARG A 91 7.71 -1.31 -11.03
C ARG A 91 8.30 -0.19 -11.88
N SER A 92 8.80 -0.53 -13.06
CA SER A 92 9.41 0.46 -13.97
C SER A 92 8.40 1.50 -14.44
N VAL A 93 7.18 1.08 -14.75
CA VAL A 93 6.10 1.98 -15.14
C VAL A 93 5.77 2.95 -14.00
N TYR A 94 5.55 2.42 -12.78
CA TYR A 94 5.28 3.28 -11.60
C TYR A 94 6.45 4.20 -11.27
N THR A 95 7.68 3.73 -11.38
CA THR A 95 8.86 4.56 -11.12
C THR A 95 8.90 5.76 -12.05
N ARG A 96 8.68 5.54 -13.34
CA ARG A 96 8.65 6.63 -14.34
C ARG A 96 7.53 7.62 -14.07
N GLU A 97 6.32 7.13 -13.79
CA GLU A 97 5.17 7.99 -13.53
C GLU A 97 5.37 8.83 -12.28
N CYS A 98 5.83 8.21 -11.18
CA CYS A 98 6.13 8.93 -9.94
C CYS A 98 7.28 9.94 -10.12
N ALA A 99 8.33 9.59 -10.87
CA ALA A 99 9.43 10.50 -11.17
C ALA A 99 8.92 11.78 -11.83
N LYS A 100 8.02 11.61 -12.81
CA LYS A 100 7.37 12.73 -13.53
C LYS A 100 6.51 13.57 -12.59
N GLN A 101 5.65 12.94 -11.77
CA GLN A 101 4.76 13.66 -10.86
C GLN A 101 5.52 14.42 -9.78
N MET A 102 6.62 13.87 -9.27
CA MET A 102 7.44 14.46 -8.22
C MET A 102 8.54 15.40 -8.75
N GLU A 103 8.68 15.51 -10.08
CA GLU A 103 9.74 16.30 -10.76
C GLU A 103 11.14 15.88 -10.29
N ILE A 104 11.41 14.57 -10.29
CA ILE A 104 12.68 13.98 -9.87
C ILE A 104 13.23 13.14 -11.03
N ASP A 105 14.55 13.02 -11.08
CA ASP A 105 15.21 12.13 -12.03
C ASP A 105 14.83 10.67 -11.79
N GLU A 106 14.36 9.99 -12.84
CA GLU A 106 13.96 8.58 -12.81
C GLU A 106 15.10 7.68 -12.29
N GLN A 107 16.36 8.00 -12.63
CA GLN A 107 17.52 7.21 -12.20
C GLN A 107 17.71 7.23 -10.69
N VAL A 108 17.39 8.35 -10.04
CA VAL A 108 17.45 8.47 -8.58
C VAL A 108 16.45 7.52 -7.95
N LEU A 109 15.19 7.51 -8.43
CA LEU A 109 14.16 6.60 -7.91
C LEU A 109 14.49 5.14 -8.17
N LEU A 110 14.98 4.79 -9.37
CA LEU A 110 15.38 3.43 -9.71
C LEU A 110 16.46 2.92 -8.75
N ARG A 111 17.46 3.74 -8.46
CA ARG A 111 18.55 3.43 -7.54
C ARG A 111 18.03 3.18 -6.11
N GLU A 112 17.19 4.07 -5.59
CA GLU A 112 16.63 3.94 -4.25
C GLU A 112 15.74 2.69 -4.12
N ILE A 113 14.91 2.41 -5.14
CA ILE A 113 14.10 1.19 -5.20
C ILE A 113 14.98 -0.06 -5.20
N ALA A 114 16.08 -0.07 -5.97
CA ALA A 114 17.01 -1.19 -6.01
C ALA A 114 17.68 -1.42 -4.64
N LEU A 115 18.14 -0.35 -3.97
CA LEU A 115 18.71 -0.42 -2.62
C LEU A 115 17.71 -0.99 -1.62
N LYS A 116 16.46 -0.52 -1.60
CA LYS A 116 15.40 -1.04 -0.72
C LYS A 116 15.10 -2.52 -0.96
N ARG A 117 15.19 -2.98 -2.18
CA ARG A 117 15.01 -4.41 -2.52
C ARG A 117 16.16 -5.26 -1.98
N VAL A 118 17.41 -4.81 -2.15
CA VAL A 118 18.60 -5.51 -1.63
C VAL A 118 18.56 -5.57 -0.09
N GLU A 119 18.28 -4.46 0.58
CA GLU A 119 18.14 -4.43 2.05
C GLU A 119 17.11 -5.44 2.55
N ARG A 120 15.99 -5.57 1.83
CA ARG A 120 14.92 -6.51 2.18
C ARG A 120 15.34 -7.96 1.98
N SER A 121 16.00 -8.30 0.87
CA SER A 121 16.46 -9.66 0.60
C SER A 121 17.51 -10.08 1.63
N ALA A 122 18.49 -9.24 1.91
CA ALA A 122 19.50 -9.49 2.93
C ALA A 122 18.87 -9.67 4.34
N GLY A 123 17.90 -8.83 4.68
CA GLY A 123 17.17 -8.96 5.94
C GLY A 123 16.33 -10.26 6.04
N SER A 124 15.78 -10.73 4.93
CA SER A 124 15.05 -12.00 4.87
C SER A 124 15.98 -13.20 5.03
N GLU A 125 17.09 -13.21 4.31
CA GLU A 125 18.11 -14.27 4.40
C GLU A 125 18.72 -14.36 5.80
N ALA A 126 19.03 -13.23 6.41
CA ALA A 126 19.54 -13.18 7.77
C ALA A 126 18.53 -13.77 8.79
N LYS A 127 17.26 -13.44 8.67
CA LYS A 127 16.19 -13.99 9.52
C LYS A 127 16.02 -15.48 9.33
N GLU A 128 16.07 -15.95 8.09
CA GLU A 128 15.96 -17.37 7.77
C GLU A 128 17.18 -18.16 8.28
N PHE A 129 18.38 -17.59 8.16
CA PHE A 129 19.59 -18.18 8.71
C PHE A 129 19.52 -18.34 10.24
N VAL A 130 19.11 -17.30 10.96
CA VAL A 130 18.93 -17.35 12.42
C VAL A 130 17.89 -18.40 12.79
N ARG A 131 16.74 -18.41 12.14
CA ARG A 131 15.68 -19.41 12.35
C ARG A 131 16.18 -20.83 12.12
N ARG A 132 16.97 -21.05 11.07
CA ARG A 132 17.54 -22.35 10.76
C ARG A 132 18.55 -22.81 11.84
N GLN A 133 19.38 -21.89 12.35
CA GLN A 133 20.28 -22.16 13.44
C GLN A 133 19.56 -22.49 14.76
N GLU A 134 18.46 -21.78 15.06
CA GLU A 134 17.65 -22.05 16.25
C GLU A 134 16.98 -23.42 16.19
N ILE A 135 16.47 -23.83 15.03
CA ILE A 135 15.94 -25.18 14.81
C ILE A 135 17.02 -26.25 15.04
N LEU A 136 18.23 -26.03 14.49
CA LEU A 136 19.34 -26.96 14.63
C LEU A 136 19.87 -27.06 16.07
N ARG A 137 19.69 -26.02 16.88
CA ARG A 137 20.08 -26.02 18.30
C ARG A 137 19.05 -26.65 19.24
N GLY A 138 17.94 -27.20 18.72
CA GLY A 138 16.89 -27.81 19.50
C GLY A 138 16.18 -26.87 20.48
N ARG A 139 16.30 -25.58 20.29
CA ARG A 139 15.50 -24.59 21.00
C ARG A 139 14.08 -24.62 20.42
N GLU A 140 13.11 -24.90 21.27
CA GLU A 140 11.72 -24.60 20.91
C GLU A 140 11.66 -23.15 20.41
N LEU A 141 11.25 -22.97 19.17
CA LEU A 141 10.96 -21.65 18.63
C LEU A 141 9.91 -21.03 19.57
N PRO A 142 10.11 -19.80 20.05
CA PRO A 142 9.00 -19.08 20.65
C PRO A 142 7.85 -19.19 19.64
N PRO A 143 6.63 -19.46 20.10
CA PRO A 143 5.50 -19.65 19.21
C PRO A 143 5.58 -18.52 18.18
N THR A 144 5.79 -18.88 16.93
CA THR A 144 5.77 -17.93 15.81
C THR A 144 4.62 -17.00 16.10
N ALA A 145 4.89 -15.70 16.09
CA ALA A 145 3.83 -14.69 16.22
C ALA A 145 2.63 -15.24 15.46
N PRO A 146 1.47 -15.38 16.08
CA PRO A 146 0.47 -16.31 15.64
C PRO A 146 0.35 -16.21 14.14
N THR A 147 0.76 -17.26 13.46
CA THR A 147 0.21 -17.52 12.14
C THR A 147 -1.23 -17.17 12.39
N LEU A 148 -1.75 -16.12 11.70
CA LEU A 148 -3.16 -15.85 11.69
C LEU A 148 -3.80 -17.17 11.30
N GLN A 149 -3.83 -18.11 12.26
CA GLN A 149 -4.80 -19.17 12.21
C GLN A 149 -6.06 -18.35 12.05
N LYS A 150 -6.62 -18.45 10.88
CA LYS A 150 -7.97 -18.11 10.59
C LYS A 150 -8.81 -18.65 11.76
N GLN A 151 -8.73 -17.96 12.91
CA GLN A 151 -9.83 -17.93 13.80
C GLN A 151 -10.87 -17.23 12.96
N VAL A 152 -11.61 -18.05 12.25
CA VAL A 152 -12.93 -17.71 11.78
C VAL A 152 -13.68 -17.39 13.06
N MET A 153 -13.50 -16.17 13.55
CA MET A 153 -14.44 -15.57 14.46
C MET A 153 -15.74 -15.57 13.68
N PRO A 154 -16.77 -16.26 14.11
CA PRO A 154 -18.05 -16.20 13.44
C PRO A 154 -18.50 -14.74 13.55
N GLY A 155 -18.40 -13.97 12.46
CA GLY A 155 -18.95 -12.64 12.36
C GLY A 155 -18.03 -11.49 11.94
N SER A 156 -16.69 -11.61 11.85
CA SER A 156 -15.89 -10.55 11.24
C SER A 156 -15.63 -10.88 9.77
N SER A 157 -16.52 -10.44 8.93
CA SER A 157 -16.35 -10.57 7.49
C SER A 157 -15.21 -9.66 7.03
N THR A 158 -14.50 -10.08 6.00
CA THR A 158 -13.57 -9.26 5.20
C THR A 158 -14.17 -7.88 4.90
N GLU A 159 -15.48 -7.80 4.82
CA GLU A 159 -16.29 -6.58 4.66
C GLU A 159 -16.09 -5.53 5.77
N GLU A 160 -15.84 -5.91 7.03
CA GLU A 160 -15.61 -4.91 8.10
C GLU A 160 -14.23 -4.25 7.97
N LEU A 161 -13.21 -5.02 7.60
CA LEU A 161 -11.87 -4.48 7.34
C LEU A 161 -11.85 -3.64 6.07
N GLU A 162 -12.56 -4.06 5.04
CA GLU A 162 -12.75 -3.29 3.80
C GLU A 162 -13.52 -2.00 4.06
N ARG A 163 -14.59 -2.04 4.85
CA ARG A 163 -15.36 -0.85 5.26
C ARG A 163 -14.51 0.13 6.07
N GLU A 164 -13.70 -0.35 7.01
CA GLU A 164 -12.80 0.52 7.76
C GLU A 164 -11.71 1.13 6.87
N LEU A 165 -11.15 0.37 5.95
CA LEU A 165 -10.11 0.82 5.03
C LEU A 165 -10.65 1.88 4.05
N ILE A 166 -11.84 1.64 3.50
CA ILE A 166 -12.56 2.58 2.63
C ILE A 166 -12.99 3.83 3.42
N LYS A 167 -13.50 3.67 4.64
CA LYS A 167 -13.90 4.79 5.50
C LYS A 167 -12.73 5.71 5.89
N TYR A 168 -11.53 5.15 6.04
CA TYR A 168 -10.31 5.93 6.28
C TYR A 168 -9.84 6.65 5.02
N LEU A 169 -9.92 6.03 3.86
CA LEU A 169 -9.58 6.64 2.57
C LEU A 169 -10.55 7.78 2.22
N VAL A 170 -11.82 7.65 2.60
CA VAL A 170 -12.87 8.67 2.37
C VAL A 170 -12.79 9.83 3.36
N LYS A 171 -12.39 9.59 4.61
CA LYS A 171 -12.43 10.62 5.67
C LYS A 171 -11.32 11.69 5.56
N TYR A 172 -10.29 11.47 4.75
CA TYR A 172 -9.13 12.34 4.61
C TYR A 172 -8.89 12.78 3.17
N GLY A 173 -9.92 12.75 2.34
CA GLY A 173 -9.92 13.26 0.96
C GLY A 173 -10.31 14.74 0.83
N ASP A 174 -10.38 15.49 1.93
CA ASP A 174 -10.53 16.95 1.93
C ASP A 174 -9.17 17.66 1.87
#